data_8b3f729f507952a91c0bf7d780d45ece
#
_entry.id   8b3f729f507952a91c0bf7d780d45ece
#
_cell.length_a   1.000
_cell.length_b   1.000
_cell.length_c   1.000
_cell.angle_alpha   90.00
_cell.angle_beta   90.00
_cell.angle_gamma   90.00
#
_symmetry.space_group_name_H-M   'P 1'
#
loop_
_entity.id
_entity.type
_entity.pdbx_description
1 polymer ?
#
loop_
_entity_poly.entity_id
_entity_poly.type
_entity_poly.pdbx_seq_one_letter_code
_entity_poly.pdbx_strand_id
1 'polypeptide(L)'
;FVDNPLVTGAPHIRFYAGAPLITAGGYELGSLCVIDATPRTLSPQQLGALEALARQVVAMFELRRVSAQLADALSRVKTLAGLVPVCAWCRKVRNDQDYWQSLETYLEREVGSLVTHGICPSCAEGFDQGTPQD
;
A
#
# COMPACT_ATOMS: atom_id res chain seq x y z
N PHE A 1 -40.38 9.38 -6.19
CA PHE A 1 -39.42 10.52 -6.17
C PHE A 1 -40.05 11.89 -6.09
N VAL A 2 -41.40 12.00 -6.11
CA VAL A 2 -42.11 13.29 -6.13
C VAL A 2 -41.78 14.17 -4.92
N ASP A 3 -41.55 13.56 -3.75
CA ASP A 3 -41.22 14.24 -2.50
C ASP A 3 -39.72 14.32 -2.19
N ASN A 4 -38.86 13.91 -3.15
CA ASN A 4 -37.42 13.95 -2.95
C ASN A 4 -36.93 15.42 -2.92
N PRO A 5 -36.15 15.83 -1.90
CA PRO A 5 -35.63 17.20 -1.80
C PRO A 5 -34.84 17.68 -3.01
N LEU A 6 -34.14 16.77 -3.72
CA LEU A 6 -33.40 17.10 -4.95
C LEU A 6 -34.32 17.36 -6.16
N VAL A 7 -35.59 16.97 -6.07
CA VAL A 7 -36.63 17.21 -7.11
C VAL A 7 -37.44 18.42 -6.76
N THR A 8 -37.83 18.57 -5.49
CA THR A 8 -38.71 19.69 -5.02
C THR A 8 -37.92 20.97 -4.75
N GLY A 9 -36.67 20.87 -4.32
CA GLY A 9 -35.71 21.94 -4.09
C GLY A 9 -34.59 21.98 -5.11
N ALA A 10 -33.60 22.86 -4.92
CA ALA A 10 -32.42 22.90 -5.77
C ALA A 10 -31.64 21.59 -5.64
N PRO A 11 -31.15 21.00 -6.76
CA PRO A 11 -31.05 21.51 -8.13
C PRO A 11 -32.25 21.24 -9.06
N HIS A 12 -33.43 20.82 -8.53
CA HIS A 12 -34.63 20.54 -9.29
C HIS A 12 -34.47 19.48 -10.38
N ILE A 13 -33.93 18.33 -10.00
CA ILE A 13 -33.66 17.21 -10.92
C ILE A 13 -34.95 16.79 -11.64
N ARG A 14 -34.88 16.70 -12.96
CA ARG A 14 -35.98 16.24 -13.86
C ARG A 14 -35.60 15.02 -14.69
N PHE A 15 -34.33 14.66 -14.68
CA PHE A 15 -33.81 13.49 -15.36
C PHE A 15 -32.79 12.78 -14.50
N TYR A 16 -32.87 11.45 -14.47
CA TYR A 16 -31.90 10.56 -13.84
C TYR A 16 -31.73 9.30 -14.68
N ALA A 17 -30.50 8.92 -14.94
CA ALA A 17 -30.16 7.61 -15.48
C ALA A 17 -28.92 7.10 -14.74
N GLY A 18 -28.96 5.85 -14.28
CA GLY A 18 -27.88 5.25 -13.50
C GLY A 18 -27.54 3.85 -13.98
N ALA A 19 -26.24 3.52 -14.02
CA ALA A 19 -25.71 2.20 -14.22
C ALA A 19 -25.16 1.67 -12.88
N PRO A 20 -25.53 0.46 -12.44
CA PRO A 20 -25.07 -0.08 -11.18
C PRO A 20 -23.58 -0.39 -11.24
N LEU A 21 -22.89 -0.19 -10.14
CA LEU A 21 -21.49 -0.55 -9.92
C LEU A 21 -21.44 -1.89 -9.19
N ILE A 22 -21.32 -2.97 -9.94
CA ILE A 22 -21.34 -4.33 -9.41
C ILE A 22 -19.95 -4.96 -9.64
N THR A 23 -19.33 -5.46 -8.58
CA THR A 23 -18.04 -6.16 -8.66
C THR A 23 -18.17 -7.52 -9.35
N ALA A 24 -17.05 -8.10 -9.77
CA ALA A 24 -17.03 -9.47 -10.32
C ALA A 24 -17.55 -10.52 -9.30
N GLY A 25 -17.46 -10.24 -8.01
CA GLY A 25 -18.03 -11.08 -6.95
C GLY A 25 -19.52 -10.85 -6.65
N GLY A 26 -20.21 -9.99 -7.44
CA GLY A 26 -21.63 -9.71 -7.28
C GLY A 26 -21.96 -8.69 -6.17
N TYR A 27 -20.97 -8.01 -5.59
CA TYR A 27 -21.21 -6.98 -4.59
C TYR A 27 -21.60 -5.67 -5.25
N GLU A 28 -22.70 -5.07 -4.78
CA GLU A 28 -23.18 -3.77 -5.22
C GLU A 28 -22.46 -2.65 -4.46
N LEU A 29 -21.71 -1.80 -5.18
CA LEU A 29 -20.96 -0.68 -4.61
C LEU A 29 -21.75 0.64 -4.66
N GLY A 30 -22.77 0.71 -5.52
CA GLY A 30 -23.57 1.91 -5.76
C GLY A 30 -23.94 2.06 -7.23
N SER A 31 -24.08 3.28 -7.71
CA SER A 31 -24.40 3.57 -9.12
C SER A 31 -23.59 4.73 -9.67
N LEU A 32 -23.18 4.63 -10.93
CA LEU A 32 -22.73 5.78 -11.73
C LEU A 32 -23.95 6.37 -12.41
N CYS A 33 -24.23 7.65 -12.14
CA CYS A 33 -25.42 8.28 -12.67
C CYS A 33 -25.15 9.59 -13.39
N VAL A 34 -26.05 9.94 -14.30
CA VAL A 34 -26.16 11.26 -14.91
C VAL A 34 -27.51 11.86 -14.52
N ILE A 35 -27.52 13.14 -14.19
CA ILE A 35 -28.68 13.89 -13.76
C ILE A 35 -28.81 15.18 -14.58
N ASP A 36 -30.03 15.66 -14.75
CA ASP A 36 -30.29 16.95 -15.41
C ASP A 36 -31.52 17.62 -14.81
N ALA A 37 -31.56 18.94 -14.82
CA ALA A 37 -32.74 19.72 -14.48
C ALA A 37 -33.76 19.80 -15.62
N THR A 38 -33.42 19.31 -16.82
CA THR A 38 -34.32 19.24 -17.96
C THR A 38 -34.65 17.76 -18.23
N PRO A 39 -35.93 17.43 -18.52
CA PRO A 39 -36.31 16.07 -18.93
C PRO A 39 -35.57 15.65 -20.19
N ARG A 40 -35.00 14.44 -20.15
CA ARG A 40 -34.23 13.86 -21.27
C ARG A 40 -34.58 12.40 -21.49
N THR A 41 -34.17 11.87 -22.62
CA THR A 41 -34.19 10.44 -22.93
C THR A 41 -32.81 10.06 -23.45
N LEU A 42 -32.20 9.01 -22.90
CA LEU A 42 -30.93 8.48 -23.42
C LEU A 42 -31.17 7.63 -24.65
N SER A 43 -30.33 7.78 -25.65
CA SER A 43 -30.24 6.83 -26.76
C SER A 43 -29.61 5.49 -26.26
N PRO A 44 -29.85 4.36 -26.96
CA PRO A 44 -29.21 3.10 -26.65
C PRO A 44 -27.67 3.19 -26.59
N GLN A 45 -27.07 4.04 -27.43
CA GLN A 45 -25.63 4.26 -27.46
C GLN A 45 -25.15 4.99 -26.18
N GLN A 46 -25.89 5.99 -25.72
CA GLN A 46 -25.56 6.73 -24.48
C GLN A 46 -25.72 5.83 -23.25
N LEU A 47 -26.76 4.99 -23.22
CA LEU A 47 -26.94 4.01 -22.15
C LEU A 47 -25.77 3.01 -22.12
N GLY A 48 -25.41 2.45 -23.27
CA GLY A 48 -24.26 1.54 -23.39
C GLY A 48 -22.93 2.20 -22.98
N ALA A 49 -22.75 3.49 -23.28
CA ALA A 49 -21.59 4.25 -22.83
C ALA A 49 -21.56 4.42 -21.29
N LEU A 50 -22.71 4.72 -20.67
CA LEU A 50 -22.82 4.83 -19.21
C LEU A 50 -22.50 3.51 -18.52
N GLU A 51 -23.01 2.40 -19.04
CA GLU A 51 -22.69 1.06 -18.54
C GLU A 51 -21.21 0.70 -18.72
N ALA A 52 -20.60 1.07 -19.85
CA ALA A 52 -19.18 0.86 -20.09
C ALA A 52 -18.32 1.64 -19.08
N LEU A 53 -18.67 2.89 -18.82
CA LEU A 53 -18.01 3.71 -17.79
C LEU A 53 -18.19 3.12 -16.38
N ALA A 54 -19.38 2.62 -16.06
CA ALA A 54 -19.62 1.96 -14.77
C ALA A 54 -18.70 0.74 -14.59
N ARG A 55 -18.54 -0.10 -15.63
CA ARG A 55 -17.59 -1.22 -15.60
C ARG A 55 -16.14 -0.77 -15.41
N GLN A 56 -15.73 0.34 -16.05
CA GLN A 56 -14.37 0.90 -15.86
C GLN A 56 -14.15 1.38 -14.42
N VAL A 57 -15.14 2.06 -13.83
CA VAL A 57 -15.06 2.51 -12.43
C VAL A 57 -14.88 1.31 -11.49
N VAL A 58 -15.66 0.24 -11.67
CA VAL A 58 -15.51 -1.00 -10.88
C VAL A 58 -14.12 -1.59 -11.05
N ALA A 59 -13.61 -1.71 -12.29
CA ALA A 59 -12.28 -2.23 -12.56
C ALA A 59 -11.18 -1.40 -11.87
N MET A 60 -11.33 -0.07 -11.86
CA MET A 60 -10.41 0.83 -11.14
C MET A 60 -10.44 0.61 -9.62
N PHE A 61 -11.60 0.39 -9.02
CA PHE A 61 -11.71 0.09 -7.59
C PHE A 61 -11.07 -1.25 -7.25
N GLU A 62 -11.29 -2.27 -8.07
CA GLU A 62 -10.66 -3.58 -7.88
C GLU A 62 -9.14 -3.51 -8.01
N LEU A 63 -8.62 -2.79 -9.01
CA LEU A 63 -7.19 -2.56 -9.18
C LEU A 63 -6.57 -1.87 -7.96
N ARG A 64 -7.20 -0.80 -7.46
CA ARG A 64 -6.74 -0.10 -6.25
C ARG A 64 -6.72 -1.01 -5.04
N ARG A 65 -7.75 -1.84 -4.87
CA ARG A 65 -7.82 -2.80 -3.77
C ARG A 65 -6.67 -3.80 -3.82
N VAL A 66 -6.43 -4.40 -4.98
CA VAL A 66 -5.34 -5.37 -5.18
C VAL A 66 -3.98 -4.71 -4.99
N SER A 67 -3.78 -3.50 -5.51
CA SER A 67 -2.53 -2.75 -5.33
C SER A 67 -2.25 -2.45 -3.86
N ALA A 68 -3.28 -2.05 -3.09
CA ALA A 68 -3.14 -1.80 -1.67
C ALA A 68 -2.80 -3.09 -0.88
N GLN A 69 -3.44 -4.21 -1.21
CA GLN A 69 -3.14 -5.50 -0.60
C GLN A 69 -1.71 -5.97 -0.90
N LEU A 70 -1.25 -5.77 -2.14
CA LEU A 70 0.12 -6.11 -2.53
C LEU A 70 1.13 -5.24 -1.78
N ALA A 71 0.90 -3.94 -1.68
CA ALA A 71 1.77 -3.03 -0.93
C ALA A 71 1.86 -3.42 0.56
N ASP A 72 0.73 -3.79 1.19
CA ASP A 72 0.70 -4.27 2.57
C ASP A 72 1.47 -5.59 2.72
N ALA A 73 1.27 -6.54 1.81
CA ALA A 73 1.99 -7.81 1.81
C ALA A 73 3.51 -7.62 1.66
N LEU A 74 3.95 -6.75 0.74
CA LEU A 74 5.36 -6.40 0.56
C LEU A 74 5.95 -5.70 1.79
N SER A 75 5.18 -4.84 2.47
CA SER A 75 5.61 -4.20 3.71
C SER A 75 5.86 -5.22 4.82
N ARG A 76 4.98 -6.21 4.96
CA ARG A 76 5.14 -7.31 5.95
C ARG A 76 6.38 -8.15 5.67
N VAL A 77 6.64 -8.48 4.41
CA VAL A 77 7.85 -9.22 4.01
C VAL A 77 9.11 -8.42 4.37
N LYS A 78 9.14 -7.11 4.07
CA LYS A 78 10.26 -6.24 4.44
C LYS A 78 10.50 -6.17 5.95
N THR A 79 9.44 -6.18 6.76
CA THR A 79 9.56 -6.15 8.22
C THR A 79 10.18 -7.45 8.77
N LEU A 80 9.85 -8.59 8.18
CA LEU A 80 10.44 -9.89 8.55
C LEU A 80 11.89 -10.02 8.04
N ALA A 81 12.17 -9.53 6.82
CA ALA A 81 13.53 -9.50 6.26
C ALA A 81 14.46 -8.50 6.98
N GLY A 82 13.91 -7.57 7.75
CA GLY A 82 14.68 -6.62 8.56
C GLY A 82 15.26 -7.20 9.86
N LEU A 83 14.94 -8.45 10.22
CA LEU A 83 15.51 -9.11 11.38
C LEU A 83 16.80 -9.82 10.99
N VAL A 84 17.93 -9.25 11.39
CA VAL A 84 19.25 -9.85 11.18
C VAL A 84 19.56 -10.78 12.35
N PRO A 85 19.69 -12.10 12.15
CA PRO A 85 20.04 -13.04 13.21
C PRO A 85 21.47 -12.81 13.69
N VAL A 86 21.63 -12.44 14.97
CA VAL A 86 22.94 -12.19 15.59
C VAL A 86 23.20 -13.23 16.68
N CYS A 87 24.38 -13.82 16.69
CA CYS A 87 24.79 -14.71 17.75
C CYS A 87 24.90 -13.95 19.07
N ALA A 88 24.16 -14.38 20.09
CA ALA A 88 24.17 -13.72 21.39
C ALA A 88 25.54 -13.79 22.10
N TRP A 89 26.39 -14.76 21.73
CA TRP A 89 27.70 -14.98 22.34
C TRP A 89 28.82 -14.22 21.62
N CYS A 90 29.02 -14.53 20.31
CA CYS A 90 30.18 -13.98 19.57
C CYS A 90 29.81 -12.83 18.62
N ARG A 91 28.55 -12.37 18.62
CA ARG A 91 28.03 -11.24 17.84
C ARG A 91 28.13 -11.42 16.32
N LYS A 92 28.49 -12.59 15.80
CA LYS A 92 28.43 -12.88 14.37
C LYS A 92 27.01 -12.83 13.86
N VAL A 93 26.86 -12.45 12.60
CA VAL A 93 25.60 -12.33 11.88
C VAL A 93 25.44 -13.53 10.95
N ARG A 94 24.26 -14.11 10.90
CA ARG A 94 23.89 -15.17 9.99
C ARG A 94 23.26 -14.60 8.73
N ASN A 95 23.79 -14.96 7.57
CA ASN A 95 23.20 -14.60 6.27
C ASN A 95 22.09 -15.58 5.84
N ASP A 96 21.46 -15.31 4.70
CA ASP A 96 20.37 -16.14 4.14
C ASP A 96 20.81 -17.55 3.71
N GLN A 97 22.13 -17.79 3.62
CA GLN A 97 22.73 -19.10 3.30
C GLN A 97 23.14 -19.89 4.55
N ASP A 98 22.65 -19.48 5.74
CA ASP A 98 22.98 -20.09 7.04
C ASP A 98 24.48 -20.00 7.44
N TYR A 99 25.24 -19.09 6.83
CA TYR A 99 26.65 -18.88 7.14
C TYR A 99 26.85 -17.74 8.14
N TRP A 100 27.66 -17.98 9.18
CA TRP A 100 28.00 -17.00 10.21
C TRP A 100 29.23 -16.19 9.85
N GLN A 101 29.09 -14.86 9.73
CA GLN A 101 30.14 -13.93 9.35
C GLN A 101 30.22 -12.73 10.34
N SER A 102 31.27 -11.93 10.25
CA SER A 102 31.34 -10.71 11.04
C SER A 102 30.27 -9.69 10.61
N LEU A 103 29.89 -8.79 11.50
CA LEU A 103 28.93 -7.73 11.19
C LEU A 103 29.41 -6.85 10.02
N GLU A 104 30.73 -6.56 10.01
CA GLU A 104 31.36 -5.74 8.97
C GLU A 104 31.23 -6.41 7.60
N THR A 105 31.59 -7.71 7.52
CA THR A 105 31.48 -8.49 6.27
C THR A 105 30.03 -8.56 5.79
N TYR A 106 29.07 -8.70 6.71
CA TYR A 106 27.65 -8.70 6.39
C TYR A 106 27.20 -7.35 5.79
N LEU A 107 27.59 -6.23 6.44
CA LEU A 107 27.23 -4.90 5.98
C LEU A 107 27.81 -4.56 4.61
N GLU A 108 29.06 -4.97 4.34
CA GLU A 108 29.70 -4.75 3.06
C GLU A 108 29.04 -5.57 1.93
N ARG A 109 28.72 -6.84 2.18
CA ARG A 109 28.22 -7.76 1.14
C ARG A 109 26.72 -7.63 0.89
N GLU A 110 25.92 -7.55 1.96
CA GLU A 110 24.48 -7.64 1.85
C GLU A 110 23.81 -6.26 1.83
N VAL A 111 24.43 -5.26 2.49
CA VAL A 111 23.88 -3.90 2.58
C VAL A 111 24.60 -2.93 1.64
N GLY A 112 25.79 -3.28 1.18
CA GLY A 112 26.61 -2.42 0.31
C GLY A 112 27.19 -1.20 1.05
N SER A 113 27.32 -1.27 2.38
CA SER A 113 27.79 -0.18 3.22
C SER A 113 29.24 -0.42 3.66
N LEU A 114 30.10 0.54 3.38
CA LEU A 114 31.49 0.53 3.89
C LEU A 114 31.49 0.89 5.39
N VAL A 115 32.22 0.11 6.18
CA VAL A 115 32.35 0.31 7.62
C VAL A 115 33.67 1.02 7.92
N THR A 116 33.60 2.10 8.72
CA THR A 116 34.76 2.77 9.30
C THR A 116 34.85 2.41 10.77
N HIS A 117 36.08 2.21 11.27
CA HIS A 117 36.32 1.89 12.67
C HIS A 117 36.70 3.15 13.46
N GLY A 118 36.12 3.27 14.64
CA GLY A 118 36.40 4.33 15.59
C GLY A 118 36.19 3.80 17.01
N ILE A 119 36.69 4.54 17.98
CA ILE A 119 36.50 4.26 19.41
C ILE A 119 35.42 5.21 19.95
N CYS A 120 34.38 4.65 20.57
CA CYS A 120 33.36 5.48 21.25
C CYS A 120 33.94 6.06 22.55
N PRO A 121 33.39 7.19 23.08
CA PRO A 121 33.91 7.83 24.27
C PRO A 121 34.02 6.91 25.48
N SER A 122 33.05 6.06 25.74
CA SER A 122 33.08 5.11 26.85
C SER A 122 34.20 4.06 26.74
N CYS A 123 34.48 3.58 25.51
CA CYS A 123 35.60 2.68 25.28
C CYS A 123 36.96 3.40 25.36
N ALA A 124 37.04 4.66 24.94
CA ALA A 124 38.26 5.48 25.07
C ALA A 124 38.64 5.71 26.53
N GLU A 125 37.66 6.02 27.38
CA GLU A 125 37.87 6.16 28.83
C GLU A 125 38.36 4.83 29.47
N GLY A 126 37.84 3.69 29.04
CA GLY A 126 38.28 2.35 29.51
C GLY A 126 39.69 1.99 29.04
N PHE A 127 40.07 2.44 27.83
CA PHE A 127 41.40 2.17 27.26
C PHE A 127 42.52 2.90 28.04
N ASP A 128 42.28 4.15 28.47
CA ASP A 128 43.19 4.92 29.27
C ASP A 128 43.41 4.32 30.71
N GLN A 129 42.45 3.51 31.17
CA GLN A 129 42.54 2.87 32.51
C GLN A 129 43.16 1.47 32.49
N GLY A 130 43.66 1.00 31.35
CA GLY A 130 44.47 -0.20 31.24
C GLY A 130 43.75 -1.53 31.47
N THR A 131 42.42 -1.59 31.28
CA THR A 131 41.64 -2.84 31.40
C THR A 131 41.35 -3.41 30.02
N PRO A 132 41.92 -4.55 29.60
CA PRO A 132 41.46 -5.28 28.42
C PRO A 132 40.05 -5.81 28.70
N GLN A 133 39.08 -5.47 27.88
CA GLN A 133 37.79 -6.16 27.92
C GLN A 133 37.88 -7.36 27.01
N ASP A 134 37.90 -8.56 27.59
CA ASP A 134 37.69 -9.85 26.94
C ASP A 134 36.28 -9.98 26.35
#